data_99b6c16d694e2a666c91b6645102a50f
#
_entry.id   99b6c16d694e2a666c91b6645102a50f
#
_cell.length_a   1.000
_cell.length_b   1.000
_cell.length_c   1.000
_cell.angle_alpha   90.00
_cell.angle_beta   90.00
_cell.angle_gamma   90.00
#
_symmetry.space_group_name_H-M   'P 1'
#
loop_
_entity.id
_entity.type
_entity.pdbx_description
1 polymer ?
#
loop_
_entity_poly.entity_id
_entity_poly.type
_entity_poly.pdbx_seq_one_letter_code
_entity_poly.pdbx_strand_id
1 'polypeptide(L)'
;MKVKRSLIFFILYITGSFFVQAQSQIRETKHNLSASGPGQYKSLKETRICIFCHTPHTSRPKTPLWNHDLSAVTNYRTYQSPTFDAAVIGGDSVTIDGDSKLCLSCHDGTVALGAIGKRGSQSDLKATMGPLPPTSKSYLGTDLSGSHPISFVVTEALIAANNAKDTPLRPLAAMKADPNVRLDRNNKVQCTSCHDAHSDKNFASSGIHFWARPTFNEVCSGCHIY
;
A
#
# COMPACT_ATOMS: atom_id res chain seq x y z
N MET A 1 -17.52 -40.92 -27.95
CA MET A 1 -17.66 -39.44 -27.98
C MET A 1 -18.22 -38.87 -26.67
N LYS A 2 -17.76 -39.36 -25.50
CA LYS A 2 -18.25 -38.90 -24.16
C LYS A 2 -17.18 -38.30 -23.26
N VAL A 3 -15.91 -38.24 -23.69
CA VAL A 3 -14.79 -37.76 -22.86
C VAL A 3 -14.60 -36.23 -22.91
N LYS A 4 -15.04 -35.54 -23.96
CA LYS A 4 -14.83 -34.08 -24.13
C LYS A 4 -15.71 -33.19 -23.26
N ARG A 5 -16.84 -33.66 -22.74
CA ARG A 5 -17.72 -32.80 -21.88
C ARG A 5 -17.25 -32.68 -20.44
N SER A 6 -16.60 -33.69 -19.90
CA SER A 6 -16.09 -33.66 -18.51
C SER A 6 -14.88 -32.73 -18.33
N LEU A 7 -14.03 -32.61 -19.35
CA LEU A 7 -12.84 -31.76 -19.28
C LEU A 7 -13.20 -30.27 -19.26
N ILE A 8 -14.23 -29.86 -19.99
CA ILE A 8 -14.68 -28.47 -20.07
C ILE A 8 -15.29 -28.02 -18.72
N PHE A 9 -16.03 -28.88 -18.05
CA PHE A 9 -16.58 -28.59 -16.71
C PHE A 9 -15.49 -28.47 -15.63
N PHE A 10 -14.42 -29.27 -15.74
CA PHE A 10 -13.31 -29.25 -14.79
C PHE A 10 -12.47 -27.94 -14.94
N ILE A 11 -12.25 -27.48 -16.18
CA ILE A 11 -11.52 -26.23 -16.45
C ILE A 11 -12.31 -25.00 -15.99
N LEU A 12 -13.65 -24.98 -16.17
CA LEU A 12 -14.49 -23.89 -15.67
C LEU A 12 -14.52 -23.83 -14.13
N TYR A 13 -14.42 -24.96 -13.44
CA TYR A 13 -14.41 -25.00 -11.97
C TYR A 13 -13.09 -24.48 -11.39
N ILE A 14 -11.96 -24.71 -12.07
CA ILE A 14 -10.64 -24.24 -11.64
C ILE A 14 -10.50 -22.71 -11.83
N THR A 15 -11.03 -22.13 -12.90
CA THR A 15 -10.96 -20.69 -13.15
C THR A 15 -11.86 -19.89 -12.22
N GLY A 16 -12.99 -20.45 -11.76
CA GLY A 16 -13.88 -19.81 -10.79
C GLY A 16 -13.29 -19.66 -9.38
N SER A 17 -12.40 -20.56 -8.99
CA SER A 17 -11.83 -20.58 -7.63
C SER A 17 -10.78 -19.52 -7.39
N PHE A 18 -10.09 -19.03 -8.41
CA PHE A 18 -9.05 -18.00 -8.24
C PHE A 18 -9.59 -16.59 -7.97
N PHE A 19 -10.79 -16.27 -8.46
CA PHE A 19 -11.39 -14.95 -8.21
C PHE A 19 -12.03 -14.81 -6.82
N VAL A 20 -12.40 -15.89 -6.17
CA VAL A 20 -13.02 -15.88 -4.83
C VAL A 20 -11.99 -15.63 -3.74
N GLN A 21 -10.73 -16.02 -3.95
CA GLN A 21 -9.68 -15.96 -2.93
C GLN A 21 -9.15 -14.55 -2.66
N ALA A 22 -9.13 -13.66 -3.66
CA ALA A 22 -8.69 -12.28 -3.49
C ALA A 22 -9.67 -11.42 -2.66
N GLN A 23 -10.96 -11.68 -2.79
CA GLN A 23 -11.99 -10.99 -1.99
C GLN A 23 -12.05 -11.45 -0.53
N SER A 24 -11.66 -12.70 -0.24
CA SER A 24 -11.65 -13.23 1.12
C SER A 24 -10.57 -12.60 1.99
N GLN A 25 -9.44 -12.20 1.42
CA GLN A 25 -8.31 -11.67 2.19
C GLN A 25 -8.58 -10.29 2.79
N ILE A 26 -9.10 -9.32 2.00
CA ILE A 26 -9.46 -8.00 2.54
C ILE A 26 -10.65 -8.10 3.50
N ARG A 27 -11.61 -8.96 3.23
CA ARG A 27 -12.82 -9.11 4.03
C ARG A 27 -12.51 -9.31 5.51
N GLU A 28 -11.50 -10.09 5.84
CA GLU A 28 -11.11 -10.46 7.19
C GLU A 28 -10.07 -9.49 7.81
N THR A 29 -9.72 -8.42 7.10
CA THR A 29 -8.70 -7.47 7.53
C THR A 29 -9.30 -6.16 8.03
N LYS A 30 -8.48 -5.34 8.70
CA LYS A 30 -8.85 -4.00 9.15
C LYS A 30 -9.05 -3.00 7.99
N HIS A 31 -8.62 -3.32 6.77
CA HIS A 31 -8.95 -2.55 5.56
C HIS A 31 -10.36 -2.80 5.04
N ASN A 32 -11.08 -3.79 5.56
CA ASN A 32 -12.52 -3.87 5.38
C ASN A 32 -13.20 -2.82 6.26
N LEU A 33 -13.43 -1.64 5.72
CA LEU A 33 -14.12 -0.53 6.38
C LEU A 33 -15.64 -0.57 6.19
N SER A 34 -16.17 -1.61 5.56
CA SER A 34 -17.63 -1.80 5.40
C SER A 34 -18.29 -2.26 6.70
N ALA A 35 -19.61 -2.34 6.70
CA ALA A 35 -20.38 -2.80 7.85
C ALA A 35 -20.00 -4.21 8.32
N SER A 36 -19.47 -5.05 7.43
CA SER A 36 -18.97 -6.41 7.75
C SER A 36 -17.53 -6.43 8.27
N GLY A 37 -16.83 -5.29 8.33
CA GLY A 37 -15.43 -5.25 8.72
C GLY A 37 -15.19 -5.64 10.18
N PRO A 38 -14.06 -6.35 10.46
CA PRO A 38 -13.72 -6.78 11.82
C PRO A 38 -13.12 -5.65 12.67
N GLY A 39 -12.66 -4.54 12.04
CA GLY A 39 -12.03 -3.42 12.73
C GLY A 39 -13.02 -2.52 13.49
N GLN A 40 -12.48 -1.69 14.41
CA GLN A 40 -13.27 -0.69 15.12
C GLN A 40 -13.66 0.49 14.21
N TYR A 41 -12.85 0.80 13.20
CA TYR A 41 -13.13 1.84 12.21
C TYR A 41 -13.88 1.21 11.03
N LYS A 42 -15.19 1.32 11.03
CA LYS A 42 -16.05 0.77 9.98
C LYS A 42 -17.34 1.55 9.83
N SER A 43 -17.92 1.49 8.64
CA SER A 43 -19.24 1.99 8.37
C SER A 43 -20.31 1.12 9.04
N LEU A 44 -21.38 1.73 9.47
CA LEU A 44 -22.56 0.99 9.96
C LEU A 44 -23.50 0.57 8.82
N LYS A 45 -23.43 1.22 7.66
CA LYS A 45 -24.39 1.06 6.55
C LYS A 45 -23.77 0.62 5.22
N GLU A 46 -22.53 1.04 4.93
CA GLU A 46 -21.90 0.70 3.66
C GLU A 46 -21.43 -0.76 3.68
N THR A 47 -21.92 -1.56 2.75
CA THR A 47 -21.63 -2.99 2.67
C THR A 47 -20.55 -3.34 1.64
N ARG A 48 -20.24 -2.41 0.73
CA ARG A 48 -19.23 -2.62 -0.33
C ARG A 48 -17.83 -2.41 0.23
N ILE A 49 -17.00 -3.45 0.23
CA ILE A 49 -15.67 -3.44 0.83
C ILE A 49 -14.70 -2.55 0.03
N CYS A 50 -14.70 -2.67 -1.29
CA CYS A 50 -13.70 -2.03 -2.15
C CYS A 50 -13.90 -0.51 -2.33
N ILE A 51 -15.10 0.00 -2.01
CA ILE A 51 -15.47 1.39 -2.31
C ILE A 51 -14.68 2.43 -1.51
N PHE A 52 -14.14 2.07 -0.38
CA PHE A 52 -13.34 2.97 0.46
C PHE A 52 -12.01 3.36 -0.22
N CYS A 53 -11.52 2.51 -1.11
CA CYS A 53 -10.28 2.72 -1.86
C CYS A 53 -10.51 2.89 -3.36
N HIS A 54 -11.49 2.19 -3.95
CA HIS A 54 -11.66 2.10 -5.40
C HIS A 54 -13.07 2.45 -5.87
N THR A 55 -13.14 3.03 -7.08
CA THR A 55 -14.39 3.19 -7.83
C THR A 55 -14.15 2.80 -9.30
N PRO A 56 -15.04 2.00 -9.91
CA PRO A 56 -14.88 1.59 -11.31
C PRO A 56 -15.08 2.76 -12.29
N HIS A 57 -15.76 3.84 -11.86
CA HIS A 57 -16.07 4.99 -12.68
C HIS A 57 -15.94 6.28 -11.86
N THR A 58 -15.70 7.40 -12.56
CA THR A 58 -15.67 8.73 -11.94
C THR A 58 -14.55 8.89 -10.91
N SER A 59 -13.45 8.15 -11.10
CA SER A 59 -12.24 8.30 -10.30
C SER A 59 -11.58 9.66 -10.55
N ARG A 60 -10.70 10.08 -9.66
CA ARG A 60 -9.93 11.30 -9.84
C ARG A 60 -8.97 11.17 -11.03
N PRO A 61 -8.86 12.17 -11.93
CA PRO A 61 -8.05 12.06 -13.15
C PRO A 61 -6.57 11.73 -12.89
N LYS A 62 -6.02 12.18 -11.77
CA LYS A 62 -4.61 11.99 -11.42
C LYS A 62 -4.32 10.65 -10.69
N THR A 63 -5.35 9.95 -10.24
CA THR A 63 -5.25 8.69 -9.50
C THR A 63 -6.35 7.75 -9.98
N PRO A 64 -6.09 7.03 -11.09
CA PRO A 64 -7.10 6.16 -11.70
C PRO A 64 -7.69 5.18 -10.68
N LEU A 65 -9.01 5.07 -10.68
CA LEU A 65 -9.79 4.21 -9.78
C LEU A 65 -9.74 4.54 -8.29
N TRP A 66 -8.96 5.53 -7.85
CA TRP A 66 -8.93 5.92 -6.44
C TRP A 66 -10.18 6.70 -6.03
N ASN A 67 -10.80 6.29 -4.94
CA ASN A 67 -12.09 6.83 -4.49
C ASN A 67 -12.02 7.65 -3.20
N HIS A 68 -10.95 7.54 -2.42
CA HIS A 68 -10.78 8.30 -1.18
C HIS A 68 -10.26 9.72 -1.45
N ASP A 69 -10.63 10.69 -0.61
CA ASP A 69 -10.07 12.04 -0.67
C ASP A 69 -8.59 12.00 -0.31
N LEU A 70 -7.76 12.70 -1.08
CA LEU A 70 -6.34 12.78 -0.79
C LEU A 70 -6.06 13.79 0.31
N SER A 71 -5.05 13.51 1.14
CA SER A 71 -4.51 14.48 2.09
C SER A 71 -4.02 15.74 1.39
N ALA A 72 -4.36 16.91 1.94
CA ALA A 72 -3.88 18.19 1.48
C ALA A 72 -2.46 18.51 1.96
N VAL A 73 -1.87 17.68 2.82
CA VAL A 73 -0.51 17.83 3.31
C VAL A 73 0.48 17.73 2.15
N THR A 74 1.32 18.74 2.01
CA THR A 74 2.37 18.80 0.98
C THR A 74 3.77 18.61 1.57
N ASN A 75 3.95 18.95 2.83
CA ASN A 75 5.24 18.95 3.53
C ASN A 75 5.22 17.91 4.64
N TYR A 76 5.50 16.67 4.30
CA TYR A 76 5.78 15.63 5.28
C TYR A 76 7.24 15.75 5.72
N ARG A 77 7.50 15.60 7.04
CA ARG A 77 8.85 15.43 7.52
C ARG A 77 9.31 14.01 7.23
N THR A 78 10.18 13.85 6.24
CA THR A 78 10.66 12.54 5.78
C THR A 78 11.93 12.11 6.51
N TYR A 79 12.29 10.83 6.40
CA TYR A 79 13.50 10.27 6.97
C TYR A 79 14.75 11.00 6.46
N GLN A 80 15.67 11.28 7.37
CA GLN A 80 16.99 11.83 7.08
C GLN A 80 18.04 11.12 7.94
N SER A 81 19.16 10.76 7.35
CA SER A 81 20.31 10.20 8.05
C SER A 81 21.60 10.42 7.25
N PRO A 82 22.79 10.34 7.88
CA PRO A 82 24.07 10.40 7.16
C PRO A 82 24.26 9.27 6.12
N THR A 83 23.55 8.15 6.28
CA THR A 83 23.59 7.02 5.35
C THR A 83 22.60 7.17 4.20
N PHE A 84 21.61 8.04 4.32
CA PHE A 84 20.63 8.35 3.29
C PHE A 84 21.07 9.62 2.55
N ASP A 85 21.62 9.46 1.37
CA ASP A 85 22.23 10.56 0.62
C ASP A 85 21.17 11.42 -0.09
N ALA A 86 20.72 12.47 0.61
CA ALA A 86 19.71 13.40 0.11
C ALA A 86 20.15 14.06 -1.22
N ALA A 87 21.43 14.35 -1.41
CA ALA A 87 21.94 14.98 -2.63
C ALA A 87 21.75 14.06 -3.85
N VAL A 88 21.85 12.75 -3.66
CA VAL A 88 21.67 11.76 -4.75
C VAL A 88 20.23 11.53 -5.12
N ILE A 89 19.30 11.74 -4.18
CA ILE A 89 17.85 11.56 -4.42
C ILE A 89 17.13 12.85 -4.86
N GLY A 90 17.84 13.96 -5.03
CA GLY A 90 17.29 15.22 -5.54
C GLY A 90 16.96 16.28 -4.48
N GLY A 91 17.54 16.19 -3.29
CA GLY A 91 17.46 17.21 -2.24
C GLY A 91 16.95 16.71 -0.88
N ASP A 92 16.97 17.62 0.12
CA ASP A 92 16.67 17.34 1.54
C ASP A 92 15.20 17.00 1.82
N SER A 93 14.31 17.18 0.86
CA SER A 93 12.90 16.86 1.02
C SER A 93 12.37 16.02 -0.13
N VAL A 94 11.96 14.80 0.18
CA VAL A 94 11.24 13.94 -0.76
C VAL A 94 9.76 14.33 -0.76
N THR A 95 9.24 14.72 -1.91
CA THR A 95 7.80 14.93 -2.06
C THR A 95 7.08 13.59 -2.07
N ILE A 96 6.19 13.40 -1.11
CA ILE A 96 5.38 12.18 -1.04
C ILE A 96 4.39 12.15 -2.20
N ASP A 97 4.47 11.10 -3.01
CA ASP A 97 3.64 10.89 -4.20
C ASP A 97 3.21 9.42 -4.37
N GLY A 98 2.68 9.09 -5.53
CA GLY A 98 2.34 7.72 -5.91
C GLY A 98 1.46 7.00 -4.89
N ASP A 99 1.72 5.71 -4.72
CA ASP A 99 0.95 4.86 -3.81
C ASP A 99 1.08 5.30 -2.35
N SER A 100 2.22 5.85 -1.95
CA SER A 100 2.41 6.36 -0.59
C SER A 100 1.45 7.50 -0.27
N LYS A 101 1.15 8.38 -1.23
CA LYS A 101 0.16 9.45 -1.05
C LYS A 101 -1.24 8.89 -0.88
N LEU A 102 -1.56 7.77 -1.55
CA LEU A 102 -2.84 7.07 -1.38
C LEU A 102 -2.97 6.48 0.03
N CYS A 103 -1.94 5.82 0.52
CA CYS A 103 -1.93 5.24 1.87
C CYS A 103 -2.06 6.33 2.94
N LEU A 104 -1.31 7.41 2.82
CA LEU A 104 -1.32 8.54 3.75
C LEU A 104 -2.65 9.31 3.73
N SER A 105 -3.48 9.18 2.69
CA SER A 105 -4.82 9.77 2.70
C SER A 105 -5.69 9.29 3.88
N CYS A 106 -5.37 8.13 4.45
CA CYS A 106 -5.98 7.62 5.68
C CYS A 106 -5.00 7.63 6.85
N HIS A 107 -3.75 7.19 6.61
CA HIS A 107 -2.78 6.90 7.67
C HIS A 107 -2.10 8.14 8.26
N ASP A 108 -2.15 9.31 7.62
CA ASP A 108 -1.67 10.57 8.21
C ASP A 108 -2.65 11.20 9.20
N GLY A 109 -3.89 10.69 9.26
CA GLY A 109 -4.91 11.17 10.18
C GLY A 109 -5.48 12.55 9.85
N THR A 110 -5.26 13.08 8.65
CA THR A 110 -5.78 14.42 8.25
C THR A 110 -7.10 14.35 7.51
N VAL A 111 -7.43 13.20 6.92
CA VAL A 111 -8.66 12.99 6.15
C VAL A 111 -9.55 11.96 6.85
N ALA A 112 -10.84 12.23 6.87
CA ALA A 112 -11.81 11.29 7.44
C ALA A 112 -11.83 9.98 6.65
N LEU A 113 -11.80 8.82 7.34
CA LEU A 113 -11.85 7.48 6.71
C LEU A 113 -13.08 7.28 5.82
N GLY A 114 -14.17 8.00 6.11
CA GLY A 114 -15.38 8.02 5.29
C GLY A 114 -15.38 9.04 4.16
N ALA A 115 -14.27 9.75 3.91
CA ALA A 115 -14.17 10.76 2.85
C ALA A 115 -13.93 10.13 1.47
N ILE A 116 -14.92 9.39 0.99
CA ILE A 116 -14.90 8.73 -0.32
C ILE A 116 -15.68 9.55 -1.37
N GLY A 117 -15.35 9.36 -2.65
CA GLY A 117 -15.91 10.12 -3.79
C GLY A 117 -17.44 10.01 -3.95
N LYS A 118 -18.02 10.82 -4.81
CA LYS A 118 -19.43 11.23 -4.92
C LYS A 118 -20.49 10.16 -5.27
N ARG A 119 -20.54 8.98 -4.69
CA ARG A 119 -21.65 8.06 -4.99
C ARG A 119 -22.38 7.55 -3.74
N GLY A 120 -23.65 8.00 -3.61
CA GLY A 120 -24.65 7.56 -2.61
C GLY A 120 -24.38 8.09 -1.21
N SER A 121 -25.34 8.32 -0.38
CA SER A 121 -25.37 8.71 1.06
C SER A 121 -24.05 9.02 1.81
N GLN A 122 -23.12 9.72 1.17
CA GLN A 122 -21.71 9.86 1.60
C GLN A 122 -21.48 10.95 2.66
N SER A 123 -22.42 11.88 2.80
CA SER A 123 -22.41 12.82 3.92
C SER A 123 -22.35 12.08 5.26
N ASP A 124 -23.06 10.97 5.35
CA ASP A 124 -23.12 10.17 6.57
C ASP A 124 -21.79 9.45 6.87
N LEU A 125 -21.10 8.93 5.83
CA LEU A 125 -19.82 8.22 6.01
C LEU A 125 -18.74 9.18 6.53
N LYS A 126 -18.61 10.35 5.93
CA LYS A 126 -17.62 11.35 6.36
C LYS A 126 -17.89 11.84 7.78
N ALA A 127 -19.15 11.97 8.16
CA ALA A 127 -19.55 12.40 9.50
C ALA A 127 -19.36 11.32 10.56
N THR A 128 -19.55 10.03 10.17
CA THR A 128 -19.52 8.89 11.12
C THR A 128 -18.18 8.18 11.20
N MET A 129 -17.34 8.34 10.16
CA MET A 129 -15.99 7.75 10.08
C MET A 129 -14.96 8.88 9.96
N GLY A 130 -14.62 9.50 11.07
CA GLY A 130 -13.64 10.57 11.18
C GLY A 130 -12.23 10.14 10.79
N PRO A 131 -11.25 11.05 10.89
CA PRO A 131 -9.85 10.75 10.68
C PRO A 131 -9.33 9.69 11.64
N LEU A 132 -8.30 8.96 11.22
CA LEU A 132 -7.59 8.02 12.07
C LEU A 132 -6.94 8.77 13.25
N PRO A 133 -7.27 8.44 14.51
CA PRO A 133 -6.76 9.17 15.64
C PRO A 133 -5.30 8.84 15.98
N PRO A 134 -4.54 9.72 16.60
CA PRO A 134 -3.14 9.47 17.01
C PRO A 134 -2.96 8.27 17.95
N THR A 135 -4.02 7.86 18.63
CA THR A 135 -4.01 6.66 19.49
C THR A 135 -4.07 5.35 18.73
N SER A 136 -4.36 5.38 17.43
CA SER A 136 -4.35 4.19 16.57
C SER A 136 -2.93 3.74 16.30
N LYS A 137 -2.67 2.42 16.39
CA LYS A 137 -1.36 1.83 16.05
C LYS A 137 -0.98 2.00 14.57
N SER A 138 -1.95 2.28 13.71
CA SER A 138 -1.73 2.52 12.28
C SER A 138 -1.69 4.01 11.90
N TYR A 139 -1.76 4.90 12.90
CA TYR A 139 -1.57 6.33 12.68
C TYR A 139 -0.09 6.63 12.45
N LEU A 140 0.25 7.22 11.32
CA LEU A 140 1.60 7.63 10.97
C LEU A 140 1.82 9.13 11.18
N GLY A 141 0.75 9.93 11.07
CA GLY A 141 0.84 11.40 11.12
C GLY A 141 1.57 11.99 9.91
N THR A 142 2.07 13.20 10.10
CA THR A 142 2.81 13.96 9.08
C THR A 142 4.32 13.96 9.30
N ASP A 143 4.78 13.44 10.44
CA ASP A 143 6.20 13.22 10.74
C ASP A 143 6.56 11.76 10.47
N LEU A 144 7.18 11.54 9.31
CA LEU A 144 7.64 10.24 8.84
C LEU A 144 9.15 10.03 9.04
N SER A 145 9.79 10.89 9.84
CA SER A 145 11.25 10.85 10.06
C SER A 145 11.74 9.57 10.76
N GLY A 146 10.85 8.88 11.47
CA GLY A 146 11.12 7.59 12.09
C GLY A 146 10.81 6.36 11.19
N SER A 147 10.33 6.59 9.96
CA SER A 147 9.95 5.52 9.03
C SER A 147 11.03 5.29 7.98
N HIS A 148 11.05 4.10 7.36
CA HIS A 148 11.88 3.87 6.17
C HIS A 148 11.57 4.91 5.09
N PRO A 149 12.59 5.45 4.38
CA PRO A 149 12.35 6.43 3.31
C PRO A 149 11.42 5.87 2.22
N ILE A 150 10.52 6.72 1.73
CA ILE A 150 9.55 6.40 0.68
C ILE A 150 9.48 7.53 -0.35
N SER A 151 8.86 7.29 -1.49
CA SER A 151 8.66 8.23 -2.61
C SER A 151 9.95 8.74 -3.27
N PHE A 152 11.09 8.14 -3.02
CA PHE A 152 12.36 8.45 -3.67
C PHE A 152 12.67 7.44 -4.79
N VAL A 153 13.41 7.88 -5.80
CA VAL A 153 13.80 7.04 -6.94
C VAL A 153 15.06 6.23 -6.60
N VAL A 154 15.01 4.94 -6.80
CA VAL A 154 16.20 4.08 -6.75
C VAL A 154 16.98 4.27 -8.07
N THR A 155 18.17 4.83 -7.98
CA THR A 155 19.09 5.08 -9.11
C THR A 155 20.39 4.31 -8.92
N GLU A 156 21.13 4.09 -9.99
CA GLU A 156 22.48 3.51 -9.90
C GLU A 156 23.43 4.40 -9.09
N ALA A 157 23.26 5.73 -9.16
CA ALA A 157 24.03 6.68 -8.34
C ALA A 157 23.74 6.50 -6.85
N LEU A 158 22.46 6.33 -6.45
CA LEU A 158 22.08 6.05 -5.07
C LEU A 158 22.67 4.71 -4.59
N ILE A 159 22.64 3.68 -5.42
CA ILE A 159 23.21 2.36 -5.11
C ILE A 159 24.71 2.49 -4.89
N ALA A 160 25.41 3.17 -5.80
CA ALA A 160 26.86 3.38 -5.67
C ALA A 160 27.24 4.16 -4.40
N ALA A 161 26.48 5.22 -4.07
CA ALA A 161 26.70 6.02 -2.87
C ALA A 161 26.48 5.21 -1.57
N ASN A 162 25.47 4.36 -1.54
CA ASN A 162 25.21 3.47 -0.38
C ASN A 162 26.26 2.37 -0.28
N ASN A 163 26.67 1.76 -1.38
CA ASN A 163 27.68 0.71 -1.38
C ASN A 163 29.05 1.22 -0.91
N ALA A 164 29.34 2.50 -1.12
CA ALA A 164 30.55 3.15 -0.59
C ALA A 164 30.49 3.42 0.93
N LYS A 165 29.33 3.26 1.59
CA LYS A 165 29.09 3.59 3.01
C LYS A 165 28.75 2.35 3.87
N ASP A 166 29.13 1.17 3.48
CA ASP A 166 28.83 -0.09 4.19
C ASP A 166 27.32 -0.36 4.39
N THR A 167 26.48 0.23 3.54
CA THR A 167 25.03 -0.03 3.51
C THR A 167 24.62 -0.56 2.14
N PRO A 168 25.15 -1.72 1.72
CA PRO A 168 25.08 -2.14 0.34
C PRO A 168 23.67 -2.43 -0.12
N LEU A 169 23.37 -1.96 -1.33
CA LEU A 169 22.12 -2.23 -2.03
C LEU A 169 22.37 -3.18 -3.20
N ARG A 170 21.39 -4.00 -3.51
CA ARG A 170 21.39 -4.81 -4.72
C ARG A 170 21.37 -3.92 -5.97
N PRO A 171 21.98 -4.35 -7.09
CA PRO A 171 21.85 -3.64 -8.36
C PRO A 171 20.38 -3.43 -8.74
N LEU A 172 20.05 -2.26 -9.31
CA LEU A 172 18.68 -1.95 -9.72
C LEU A 172 18.10 -3.01 -10.68
N ALA A 173 18.93 -3.51 -11.60
CA ALA A 173 18.51 -4.58 -12.52
C ALA A 173 18.08 -5.86 -11.76
N ALA A 174 18.80 -6.22 -10.70
CA ALA A 174 18.45 -7.38 -9.87
C ALA A 174 17.17 -7.13 -9.05
N MET A 175 16.98 -5.91 -8.50
CA MET A 175 15.74 -5.54 -7.84
C MET A 175 14.55 -5.65 -8.80
N LYS A 176 14.68 -5.16 -10.03
CA LYS A 176 13.62 -5.21 -11.06
C LYS A 176 13.32 -6.61 -11.58
N ALA A 177 14.30 -7.48 -11.58
CA ALA A 177 14.13 -8.88 -11.99
C ALA A 177 13.49 -9.75 -10.89
N ASP A 178 13.54 -9.32 -9.63
CA ASP A 178 12.92 -10.03 -8.52
C ASP A 178 11.40 -9.75 -8.48
N PRO A 179 10.54 -10.74 -8.75
CA PRO A 179 9.09 -10.53 -8.81
C PRO A 179 8.49 -10.11 -7.46
N ASN A 180 9.26 -10.23 -6.40
CA ASN A 180 8.83 -9.84 -5.06
C ASN A 180 9.29 -8.43 -4.65
N VAL A 181 10.14 -7.77 -5.42
CA VAL A 181 10.51 -6.37 -5.23
C VAL A 181 9.51 -5.50 -5.97
N ARG A 182 8.81 -4.65 -5.23
CA ARG A 182 7.75 -3.78 -5.77
C ARG A 182 8.23 -2.33 -5.79
N LEU A 183 8.95 -1.96 -6.82
CA LEU A 183 9.16 -0.55 -7.15
C LEU A 183 7.98 -0.06 -8.01
N ASP A 184 7.64 1.21 -7.91
CA ASP A 184 6.64 1.77 -8.83
C ASP A 184 7.19 1.89 -10.27
N ARG A 185 6.35 2.34 -11.22
CA ARG A 185 6.75 2.49 -12.63
C ARG A 185 7.92 3.45 -12.86
N ASN A 186 8.22 4.31 -11.88
CA ASN A 186 9.33 5.27 -11.91
C ASN A 186 10.53 4.78 -11.08
N ASN A 187 10.57 3.51 -10.70
CA ASN A 187 11.54 2.89 -9.79
C ASN A 187 11.58 3.54 -8.40
N LYS A 188 10.47 4.08 -7.92
CA LYS A 188 10.39 4.62 -6.56
C LYS A 188 10.05 3.54 -5.55
N VAL A 189 10.64 3.66 -4.37
CA VAL A 189 10.19 2.96 -3.18
C VAL A 189 8.90 3.63 -2.68
N GLN A 190 7.86 2.86 -2.49
CA GLN A 190 6.56 3.30 -1.99
C GLN A 190 6.14 2.44 -0.79
N CYS A 191 5.09 2.81 -0.07
CA CYS A 191 4.53 1.95 0.98
C CYS A 191 4.23 0.53 0.45
N THR A 192 3.78 0.42 -0.80
CA THR A 192 3.52 -0.83 -1.51
C THR A 192 4.77 -1.66 -1.82
N SER A 193 5.96 -1.10 -1.67
CA SER A 193 7.20 -1.88 -1.80
C SER A 193 7.36 -2.91 -0.68
N CYS A 194 6.80 -2.60 0.51
CA CYS A 194 6.86 -3.47 1.69
C CYS A 194 5.49 -4.02 2.09
N HIS A 195 4.39 -3.36 1.73
CA HIS A 195 3.04 -3.73 2.13
C HIS A 195 2.15 -4.08 0.93
N ASP A 196 1.29 -5.09 1.10
CA ASP A 196 0.23 -5.44 0.16
C ASP A 196 -1.13 -5.17 0.78
N ALA A 197 -1.74 -4.04 0.46
CA ALA A 197 -3.02 -3.62 1.02
C ALA A 197 -4.18 -4.61 0.74
N HIS A 198 -3.99 -5.55 -0.20
CA HIS A 198 -4.98 -6.55 -0.58
C HIS A 198 -4.80 -7.89 0.12
N SER A 199 -3.68 -8.11 0.84
CA SER A 199 -3.36 -9.42 1.41
C SER A 199 -2.68 -9.31 2.76
N ASP A 200 -3.26 -9.92 3.76
CA ASP A 200 -2.69 -10.05 5.11
C ASP A 200 -2.20 -11.49 5.42
N LYS A 201 -1.98 -12.29 4.36
CA LYS A 201 -1.62 -13.71 4.46
C LYS A 201 -0.34 -13.98 5.25
N ASN A 202 0.58 -13.01 5.28
CA ASN A 202 1.87 -13.15 5.93
C ASN A 202 1.87 -12.66 7.38
N PHE A 203 0.75 -12.17 7.92
CA PHE A 203 0.69 -11.66 9.30
C PHE A 203 1.08 -12.71 10.33
N ALA A 204 0.63 -13.94 10.17
CA ALA A 204 0.95 -15.04 11.11
C ALA A 204 2.45 -15.36 11.20
N SER A 205 3.21 -15.14 10.12
CA SER A 205 4.66 -15.42 10.07
C SER A 205 5.51 -14.18 10.32
N SER A 206 5.07 -13.00 9.88
CA SER A 206 5.84 -11.75 10.00
C SER A 206 5.54 -10.97 11.29
N GLY A 207 4.34 -11.13 11.86
CA GLY A 207 3.82 -10.26 12.91
C GLY A 207 3.43 -8.85 12.44
N ILE A 208 3.56 -8.56 11.14
CA ILE A 208 3.31 -7.26 10.54
C ILE A 208 2.12 -7.36 9.58
N HIS A 209 1.09 -6.55 9.81
CA HIS A 209 -0.07 -6.50 8.93
C HIS A 209 0.30 -6.06 7.51
N PHE A 210 -0.29 -6.75 6.54
CA PHE A 210 -0.12 -6.47 5.11
C PHE A 210 1.33 -6.57 4.63
N TRP A 211 2.18 -7.34 5.34
CA TRP A 211 3.56 -7.51 4.95
C TRP A 211 3.67 -8.30 3.64
N ALA A 212 4.44 -7.80 2.69
CA ALA A 212 4.46 -8.35 1.34
C ALA A 212 5.09 -9.74 1.24
N ARG A 213 5.92 -10.13 2.22
CA ARG A 213 6.61 -11.43 2.28
C ARG A 213 6.45 -12.11 3.64
N PRO A 214 6.72 -13.42 3.75
CA PRO A 214 6.55 -14.17 4.98
C PRO A 214 7.36 -13.65 6.18
N THR A 215 8.56 -13.13 5.95
CA THR A 215 9.42 -12.64 7.03
C THR A 215 9.83 -11.18 6.81
N PHE A 216 10.21 -10.52 7.91
CA PHE A 216 10.76 -9.16 7.87
C PHE A 216 12.00 -9.08 6.97
N ASN A 217 12.94 -10.00 7.16
CA ASN A 217 14.20 -10.00 6.43
C ASN A 217 14.02 -10.20 4.92
N GLU A 218 13.06 -10.99 4.48
CA GLU A 218 12.81 -11.21 3.05
C GLU A 218 12.35 -9.94 2.32
N VAL A 219 11.64 -9.03 2.99
CA VAL A 219 11.29 -7.74 2.40
C VAL A 219 12.54 -6.86 2.28
N CYS A 220 13.32 -6.76 3.34
CA CYS A 220 14.52 -5.92 3.38
C CYS A 220 15.60 -6.41 2.41
N SER A 221 15.87 -7.72 2.36
CA SER A 221 16.86 -8.34 1.47
C SER A 221 16.47 -8.27 -0.02
N GLY A 222 15.25 -7.87 -0.33
CA GLY A 222 14.84 -7.51 -1.69
C GLY A 222 15.67 -6.37 -2.28
N CYS A 223 16.10 -5.44 -1.43
CA CYS A 223 16.88 -4.26 -1.81
C CYS A 223 18.26 -4.22 -1.14
N HIS A 224 18.38 -4.65 0.13
CA HIS A 224 19.61 -4.60 0.91
C HIS A 224 20.39 -5.92 0.84
N ILE A 225 21.72 -5.81 0.93
CA ILE A 225 22.66 -6.93 1.08
C ILE A 225 23.14 -6.91 2.54
N TYR A 226 23.01 -8.03 3.23
CA TYR A 226 23.45 -8.22 4.61
C TYR A 226 24.64 -9.17 4.66
#